data_7f5a8748ab7cea2f926f159fbddef8ce
#
_entry.id   7f5a8748ab7cea2f926f159fbddef8ce
#
_cell.length_a   1.000
_cell.length_b   1.000
_cell.length_c   1.000
_cell.angle_alpha   90.00
_cell.angle_beta   90.00
_cell.angle_gamma   90.00
#
_symmetry.space_group_name_H-M   'P 1'
#
loop_
_entity.id
_entity.type
_entity.pdbx_description
1 polymer ?
#
loop_
_entity_poly.entity_id
_entity_poly.type
_entity_poly.pdbx_seq_one_letter_code
_entity_poly.pdbx_strand_id
1 'polypeptide(L)'
;MAMYARKSHETLYLNILRRITLVMSVKVENLEHNMAKLTIEVSAEELEKALNTAYNKQKRQISVPGFRKGKVPRAMIEKMYGAEIFYEDAANELMQQTYPSAIDESGVDIVSRPTVDVVQIEKGKPFIYTAEVATRPEVTLGKYMGVTVTKVDTTVTDEEVEAELENQRNTNARTVTVTDRPVKEGDTAVIDFEGFVDGVAFAGGKGENHPLEIGSHSFIDTFEDQLVGKNVGDELDVNVTFPEQYQAADLAGKPAVFKVKINEIKAKELPELNDEFAQDVAGVDTLAEYKEELKKNLTEKKENEAKKTKEDEAIQKIIDKSKMDLPKAMIDTQCETMVNEFAQRIAQSGLSMDQYLQFSGMTVDQLKEQVRPEAETRIKSSLVLEQIAKEENIEVSDEDINAEIEKMAKAYGMEADKLKEYMGDSEKESMKRDLAITKAVDLIMENVKERAKAKTKKEKETEAAEE
;
A
#
# COMPACT_ATOMS: atom_id res chain seq x y z
N MET A 1 36.76 3.64 31.56
CA MET A 1 37.00 3.28 30.14
C MET A 1 35.89 3.79 29.20
N ALA A 2 34.62 3.76 29.56
CA ALA A 2 33.50 4.24 28.70
C ALA A 2 33.55 5.76 28.36
N MET A 3 34.11 6.59 29.23
CA MET A 3 34.22 8.04 29.02
C MET A 3 35.33 8.44 28.01
N TYR A 4 36.33 7.60 27.81
CA TYR A 4 37.40 7.78 26.81
C TYR A 4 36.94 7.35 25.40
N ALA A 5 36.12 6.31 25.30
CA ALA A 5 35.57 5.83 24.03
C ALA A 5 34.55 6.86 23.45
N ARG A 6 33.71 7.48 24.28
CA ARG A 6 32.74 8.50 23.86
C ARG A 6 33.42 9.77 23.31
N LYS A 7 34.50 10.23 23.98
CA LYS A 7 35.29 11.37 23.48
C LYS A 7 36.03 11.09 22.17
N SER A 8 36.48 9.84 21.95
CA SER A 8 37.15 9.47 20.70
C SER A 8 36.16 9.40 19.52
N HIS A 9 34.92 8.97 19.76
CA HIS A 9 33.86 8.96 18.73
C HIS A 9 33.41 10.37 18.38
N GLU A 10 33.17 11.25 19.34
CA GLU A 10 32.83 12.65 19.10
C GLU A 10 33.95 13.40 18.38
N THR A 11 35.21 13.15 18.76
CA THR A 11 36.37 13.77 18.10
C THR A 11 36.58 13.22 16.69
N LEU A 12 36.25 11.95 16.45
CA LEU A 12 36.28 11.34 15.12
C LEU A 12 35.15 11.91 14.23
N TYR A 13 33.96 12.03 14.79
CA TYR A 13 32.79 12.62 14.12
C TYR A 13 33.00 14.10 13.79
N LEU A 14 33.51 14.90 14.72
CA LEU A 14 33.90 16.29 14.50
C LEU A 14 35.05 16.44 13.49
N ASN A 15 35.99 15.53 13.46
CA ASN A 15 37.06 15.54 12.46
C ASN A 15 36.58 15.09 11.07
N ILE A 16 35.59 14.20 10.99
CA ILE A 16 34.93 13.81 9.74
C ILE A 16 34.09 14.98 9.23
N LEU A 17 33.26 15.58 10.08
CA LEU A 17 32.48 16.79 9.77
C LEU A 17 33.40 17.95 9.32
N ARG A 18 34.50 18.22 10.03
CA ARG A 18 35.48 19.25 9.64
C ARG A 18 36.19 18.95 8.34
N ARG A 19 36.41 17.67 8.00
CA ARG A 19 36.96 17.27 6.68
C ARG A 19 35.94 17.45 5.56
N ILE A 20 34.67 17.20 5.83
CA ILE A 20 33.58 17.35 4.87
C ILE A 20 33.33 18.84 4.58
N THR A 21 33.34 19.70 5.60
CA THR A 21 33.17 21.18 5.46
C THR A 21 34.31 21.86 4.68
N LEU A 22 35.46 21.21 4.55
CA LEU A 22 36.60 21.71 3.72
C LEU A 22 36.53 21.28 2.25
N VAL A 23 35.62 20.37 1.91
CA VAL A 23 35.59 19.65 0.65
C VAL A 23 34.41 20.04 -0.23
N MET A 24 33.36 20.60 0.35
CA MET A 24 32.16 21.04 -0.37
C MET A 24 31.62 22.36 0.20
N SER A 25 30.87 23.09 -0.62
CA SER A 25 30.06 24.22 -0.19
C SER A 25 28.63 24.04 -0.71
N VAL A 26 27.66 24.48 0.09
CA VAL A 26 26.21 24.40 -0.22
C VAL A 26 25.62 25.78 -0.24
N LYS A 27 24.96 26.15 -1.32
CA LYS A 27 24.17 27.37 -1.42
C LYS A 27 22.72 27.00 -1.57
N VAL A 28 21.86 27.55 -0.71
CA VAL A 28 20.41 27.34 -0.74
C VAL A 28 19.75 28.55 -1.40
N GLU A 29 18.86 28.29 -2.34
CA GLU A 29 18.01 29.29 -2.96
C GLU A 29 16.56 28.83 -2.83
N ASN A 30 15.73 29.58 -2.10
CA ASN A 30 14.31 29.29 -1.96
C ASN A 30 13.58 29.69 -3.25
N LEU A 31 12.79 28.79 -3.78
CA LEU A 31 11.95 28.97 -4.94
C LEU A 31 10.47 29.13 -4.53
N GLU A 32 9.61 29.43 -5.50
CA GLU A 32 8.16 29.47 -5.26
C GLU A 32 7.58 28.08 -4.95
N HIS A 33 6.38 28.04 -4.35
CA HIS A 33 5.64 26.80 -4.06
C HIS A 33 6.38 25.81 -3.15
N ASN A 34 7.04 26.32 -2.11
CA ASN A 34 7.79 25.50 -1.16
C ASN A 34 8.82 24.58 -1.84
N MET A 35 9.51 25.10 -2.84
CA MET A 35 10.65 24.46 -3.47
C MET A 35 11.94 25.15 -3.05
N ALA A 36 13.04 24.40 -3.01
CA ALA A 36 14.38 24.94 -2.80
C ALA A 36 15.34 24.33 -3.80
N LYS A 37 16.32 25.13 -4.21
CA LYS A 37 17.42 24.71 -5.06
C LYS A 37 18.71 24.75 -4.24
N LEU A 38 19.29 23.58 -4.06
CA LEU A 38 20.61 23.41 -3.45
C LEU A 38 21.64 23.40 -4.56
N THR A 39 22.59 24.32 -4.52
CA THR A 39 23.77 24.28 -5.39
C THR A 39 24.93 23.78 -4.57
N ILE A 40 25.45 22.61 -4.95
CA ILE A 40 26.52 21.91 -4.25
C ILE A 40 27.80 21.99 -5.11
N GLU A 41 28.83 22.53 -4.53
CA GLU A 41 30.16 22.64 -5.16
C GLU A 41 31.13 21.72 -4.44
N VAL A 42 31.70 20.76 -5.13
CA VAL A 42 32.70 19.81 -4.63
C VAL A 42 34.06 20.15 -5.22
N SER A 43 35.10 20.10 -4.40
CA SER A 43 36.44 20.51 -4.81
C SER A 43 36.99 19.71 -5.99
N ALA A 44 37.85 20.32 -6.79
CA ALA A 44 38.54 19.66 -7.94
C ALA A 44 39.38 18.44 -7.49
N GLU A 45 39.87 18.44 -6.24
CA GLU A 45 40.63 17.31 -5.69
C GLU A 45 39.75 16.09 -5.47
N GLU A 46 38.53 16.28 -4.96
CA GLU A 46 37.55 15.16 -4.76
C GLU A 46 37.05 14.65 -6.11
N LEU A 47 36.81 15.55 -7.10
CA LEU A 47 36.47 15.13 -8.44
C LEU A 47 37.62 14.25 -9.06
N GLU A 48 38.88 14.63 -8.85
CA GLU A 48 40.00 13.83 -9.37
C GLU A 48 40.09 12.45 -8.69
N LYS A 49 39.77 12.34 -7.39
CA LYS A 49 39.66 11.06 -6.67
C LYS A 49 38.51 10.18 -7.22
N ALA A 50 37.32 10.77 -7.43
CA ALA A 50 36.19 10.08 -8.01
C ALA A 50 36.45 9.59 -9.44
N LEU A 51 37.08 10.42 -10.25
CA LEU A 51 37.52 10.04 -11.61
C LEU A 51 38.51 8.86 -11.59
N ASN A 52 39.40 8.79 -10.59
CA ASN A 52 40.31 7.67 -10.43
C ASN A 52 39.58 6.40 -9.98
N THR A 53 38.55 6.55 -9.16
CA THR A 53 37.68 5.44 -8.74
C THR A 53 36.89 4.90 -9.94
N ALA A 54 36.26 5.78 -10.73
CA ALA A 54 35.56 5.43 -11.96
C ALA A 54 36.46 4.70 -12.96
N TYR A 55 37.67 5.21 -13.19
CA TYR A 55 38.66 4.52 -14.00
C TYR A 55 38.97 3.12 -13.47
N ASN A 56 39.16 2.96 -12.15
CA ASN A 56 39.48 1.65 -11.54
C ASN A 56 38.35 0.64 -11.70
N LYS A 57 37.09 1.10 -11.66
CA LYS A 57 35.88 0.27 -11.90
C LYS A 57 35.83 -0.15 -13.38
N GLN A 58 35.99 0.79 -14.31
CA GLN A 58 35.78 0.57 -15.75
C GLN A 58 36.99 0.01 -16.52
N LYS A 59 38.23 0.21 -16.05
CA LYS A 59 39.44 -0.18 -16.80
C LYS A 59 39.51 -1.64 -17.27
N ARG A 60 38.76 -2.55 -16.56
CA ARG A 60 38.67 -3.96 -16.93
C ARG A 60 37.72 -4.21 -18.10
N GLN A 61 36.86 -3.25 -18.43
CA GLN A 61 35.88 -3.34 -19.52
C GLN A 61 36.41 -2.67 -20.80
N ILE A 62 37.27 -1.66 -20.66
CA ILE A 62 37.79 -0.86 -21.75
C ILE A 62 38.97 -1.60 -22.44
N SER A 63 38.91 -1.71 -23.77
CA SER A 63 39.93 -2.30 -24.58
C SER A 63 40.58 -1.23 -25.48
N VAL A 64 41.89 -1.13 -25.45
CA VAL A 64 42.66 -0.18 -26.27
C VAL A 64 43.70 -0.97 -27.09
N PRO A 65 43.79 -0.77 -28.40
CA PRO A 65 44.82 -1.42 -29.25
C PRO A 65 46.22 -1.22 -28.68
N GLY A 66 47.00 -2.28 -28.60
CA GLY A 66 48.37 -2.24 -28.07
C GLY A 66 48.50 -2.39 -26.54
N PHE A 67 47.39 -2.47 -25.83
CA PHE A 67 47.39 -2.67 -24.36
C PHE A 67 46.63 -3.92 -23.96
N ARG A 68 47.15 -4.60 -22.92
CA ARG A 68 46.40 -5.71 -22.27
C ARG A 68 45.18 -5.14 -21.53
N LYS A 69 44.02 -5.76 -21.70
CA LYS A 69 42.78 -5.39 -21.04
C LYS A 69 42.96 -5.23 -19.52
N GLY A 70 42.50 -4.11 -18.96
CA GLY A 70 42.64 -3.77 -17.53
C GLY A 70 44.02 -3.19 -17.14
N LYS A 71 44.97 -3.02 -18.07
CA LYS A 71 46.31 -2.44 -17.83
C LYS A 71 46.54 -1.13 -18.59
N VAL A 72 45.50 -0.60 -19.25
CA VAL A 72 45.57 0.68 -19.96
C VAL A 72 45.65 1.82 -18.95
N PRO A 73 46.67 2.71 -19.00
CA PRO A 73 46.73 3.90 -18.14
C PRO A 73 45.54 4.84 -18.41
N ARG A 74 45.02 5.49 -17.35
CA ARG A 74 43.87 6.42 -17.44
C ARG A 74 44.10 7.49 -18.52
N ALA A 75 45.28 8.14 -18.54
CA ALA A 75 45.59 9.18 -19.51
C ALA A 75 45.50 8.69 -20.97
N MET A 76 45.76 7.41 -21.24
CA MET A 76 45.66 6.85 -22.59
C MET A 76 44.18 6.64 -22.98
N ILE A 77 43.33 6.23 -22.02
CA ILE A 77 41.87 6.10 -22.23
C ILE A 77 41.26 7.47 -22.49
N GLU A 78 41.59 8.46 -21.63
CA GLU A 78 41.13 9.85 -21.80
C GLU A 78 41.56 10.46 -23.12
N LYS A 79 42.77 10.14 -23.61
CA LYS A 79 43.25 10.61 -24.91
C LYS A 79 42.49 10.04 -26.10
N MET A 80 42.00 8.79 -25.99
CA MET A 80 41.32 8.10 -27.09
C MET A 80 39.80 8.31 -27.09
N TYR A 81 39.19 8.36 -25.90
CA TYR A 81 37.75 8.38 -25.75
C TYR A 81 37.20 9.68 -25.14
N GLY A 82 38.07 10.62 -24.75
CA GLY A 82 37.73 11.81 -24.01
C GLY A 82 37.75 11.56 -22.50
N ALA A 83 37.88 12.64 -21.72
CA ALA A 83 37.84 12.56 -20.26
C ALA A 83 36.40 12.24 -19.76
N GLU A 84 35.43 12.57 -20.57
CA GLU A 84 33.97 12.43 -20.27
C GLU A 84 33.54 10.99 -20.05
N ILE A 85 34.32 10.01 -20.53
CA ILE A 85 34.03 8.58 -20.34
C ILE A 85 33.87 8.16 -18.84
N PHE A 86 34.51 8.92 -17.94
CA PHE A 86 34.49 8.66 -16.51
C PHE A 86 33.56 9.61 -15.73
N TYR A 87 32.99 10.64 -16.39
CA TYR A 87 32.23 11.69 -15.70
C TYR A 87 30.97 11.22 -15.08
N GLU A 88 30.22 10.38 -15.74
CA GLU A 88 28.94 9.84 -15.23
C GLU A 88 29.16 9.05 -13.93
N ASP A 89 30.08 8.07 -13.94
CA ASP A 89 30.36 7.26 -12.73
C ASP A 89 30.93 8.13 -11.61
N ALA A 90 31.83 9.08 -11.92
CA ALA A 90 32.41 9.99 -10.94
C ALA A 90 31.35 10.94 -10.33
N ALA A 91 30.48 11.49 -11.16
CA ALA A 91 29.38 12.35 -10.73
C ALA A 91 28.42 11.58 -9.79
N ASN A 92 27.98 10.39 -10.21
CA ASN A 92 27.10 9.56 -9.41
C ASN A 92 27.71 9.19 -8.05
N GLU A 93 29.01 8.85 -8.02
CA GLU A 93 29.73 8.54 -6.77
C GLU A 93 29.79 9.77 -5.85
N LEU A 94 30.15 10.94 -6.40
CA LEU A 94 30.22 12.19 -5.63
C LEU A 94 28.86 12.64 -5.12
N MET A 95 27.83 12.60 -5.95
CA MET A 95 26.46 12.95 -5.53
C MET A 95 25.98 12.08 -4.39
N GLN A 96 26.18 10.77 -4.45
CA GLN A 96 25.81 9.84 -3.37
C GLN A 96 26.56 10.12 -2.06
N GLN A 97 27.82 10.55 -2.13
CA GLN A 97 28.64 10.83 -0.95
C GLN A 97 28.36 12.21 -0.35
N THR A 98 28.09 13.22 -1.18
CA THR A 98 28.01 14.62 -0.74
C THR A 98 26.59 15.10 -0.46
N TYR A 99 25.58 14.54 -1.15
CA TYR A 99 24.20 14.98 -1.01
C TYR A 99 23.64 14.85 0.43
N PRO A 100 23.83 13.72 1.17
CA PRO A 100 23.35 13.64 2.55
C PRO A 100 23.96 14.73 3.45
N SER A 101 25.27 14.98 3.33
CA SER A 101 25.95 16.02 4.10
C SER A 101 25.52 17.44 3.68
N ALA A 102 25.17 17.62 2.41
CA ALA A 102 24.65 18.87 1.89
C ALA A 102 23.26 19.20 2.47
N ILE A 103 22.41 18.19 2.67
CA ILE A 103 21.11 18.34 3.34
C ILE A 103 21.33 18.82 4.78
N ASP A 104 22.19 18.11 5.53
CA ASP A 104 22.45 18.45 6.94
C ASP A 104 23.01 19.88 7.07
N GLU A 105 23.93 20.29 6.19
CA GLU A 105 24.51 21.62 6.19
C GLU A 105 23.50 22.72 5.79
N SER A 106 22.58 22.38 4.87
CA SER A 106 21.56 23.33 4.40
C SER A 106 20.54 23.72 5.48
N GLY A 107 20.29 22.85 6.46
CA GLY A 107 19.26 23.01 7.47
C GLY A 107 17.82 23.02 6.92
N VAL A 108 17.62 22.60 5.67
CA VAL A 108 16.31 22.59 4.99
C VAL A 108 15.60 21.28 5.28
N ASP A 109 14.34 21.36 5.70
CA ASP A 109 13.48 20.17 5.90
C ASP A 109 12.94 19.70 4.54
N ILE A 110 13.63 18.72 3.94
CA ILE A 110 13.35 18.20 2.59
C ILE A 110 12.32 17.08 2.68
N VAL A 111 11.26 17.18 1.86
CA VAL A 111 10.12 16.25 1.85
C VAL A 111 9.90 15.56 0.50
N SER A 112 10.83 15.67 -0.43
CA SER A 112 10.78 14.99 -1.73
C SER A 112 12.13 14.41 -2.14
N ARG A 113 12.10 13.56 -3.16
CA ARG A 113 13.34 13.18 -3.84
C ARG A 113 13.90 14.37 -4.61
N PRO A 114 15.24 14.52 -4.68
CA PRO A 114 15.84 15.60 -5.44
C PRO A 114 15.73 15.36 -6.94
N THR A 115 15.45 16.43 -7.69
CA THR A 115 15.75 16.49 -9.11
C THR A 115 17.15 17.05 -9.27
N VAL A 116 18.07 16.26 -9.81
CA VAL A 116 19.51 16.62 -9.84
C VAL A 116 19.94 16.95 -11.25
N ASP A 117 20.61 18.10 -11.40
CA ASP A 117 21.24 18.52 -12.66
C ASP A 117 22.72 18.84 -12.45
N VAL A 118 23.56 18.38 -13.39
CA VAL A 118 25.00 18.67 -13.38
C VAL A 118 25.26 19.98 -14.09
N VAL A 119 25.76 20.97 -13.34
CA VAL A 119 26.06 22.30 -13.86
C VAL A 119 27.49 22.35 -14.44
N GLN A 120 28.45 21.74 -13.75
CA GLN A 120 29.86 21.72 -14.17
C GLN A 120 30.54 20.42 -13.76
N ILE A 121 31.10 19.73 -14.75
CA ILE A 121 32.01 18.60 -14.54
C ILE A 121 33.13 18.68 -15.57
N GLU A 122 34.30 19.09 -15.12
CA GLU A 122 35.49 19.22 -15.97
C GLU A 122 36.74 18.93 -15.14
N LYS A 123 37.67 18.18 -15.72
CA LYS A 123 38.92 17.83 -15.05
C LYS A 123 39.70 19.08 -14.63
N GLY A 124 40.10 19.16 -13.37
CA GLY A 124 40.82 20.29 -12.78
C GLY A 124 39.97 21.48 -12.37
N LYS A 125 38.65 21.42 -12.57
CA LYS A 125 37.67 22.36 -12.03
C LYS A 125 36.83 21.72 -10.93
N PRO A 126 36.18 22.52 -10.06
CA PRO A 126 35.21 22.00 -9.12
C PRO A 126 34.06 21.29 -9.83
N PHE A 127 33.52 20.24 -9.22
CA PHE A 127 32.27 19.61 -9.65
C PHE A 127 31.10 20.36 -9.03
N ILE A 128 30.17 20.86 -9.85
CA ILE A 128 29.03 21.63 -9.42
C ILE A 128 27.77 20.97 -9.94
N TYR A 129 26.88 20.65 -9.03
CA TYR A 129 25.55 20.14 -9.36
C TYR A 129 24.47 20.86 -8.55
N THR A 130 23.25 20.85 -9.06
CA THR A 130 22.09 21.40 -8.38
C THR A 130 21.12 20.29 -8.05
N ALA A 131 20.45 20.41 -6.89
CA ALA A 131 19.37 19.54 -6.46
C ALA A 131 18.15 20.41 -6.17
N GLU A 132 17.10 20.26 -6.95
CA GLU A 132 15.82 20.88 -6.68
C GLU A 132 14.97 19.93 -5.83
N VAL A 133 14.48 20.43 -4.71
CA VAL A 133 13.78 19.67 -3.69
C VAL A 133 12.54 20.41 -3.22
N ALA A 134 11.51 19.65 -2.79
CA ALA A 134 10.41 20.24 -2.07
C ALA A 134 10.76 20.36 -0.57
N THR A 135 10.45 21.50 -0.01
CA THR A 135 10.58 21.77 1.42
C THR A 135 9.23 21.60 2.11
N ARG A 136 9.27 21.32 3.41
CA ARG A 136 8.05 21.18 4.19
C ARG A 136 7.22 22.45 4.12
N PRO A 137 5.94 22.41 3.68
CA PRO A 137 5.09 23.58 3.60
C PRO A 137 4.67 24.07 4.99
N GLU A 138 4.53 25.39 5.13
CA GLU A 138 3.92 25.98 6.31
C GLU A 138 2.40 25.74 6.30
N VAL A 139 1.86 25.38 7.46
CA VAL A 139 0.43 25.14 7.66
C VAL A 139 -0.17 26.24 8.51
N THR A 140 -1.17 26.95 7.98
CA THR A 140 -1.99 27.86 8.78
C THR A 140 -3.23 27.09 9.23
N LEU A 141 -3.31 26.74 10.51
CA LEU A 141 -4.44 26.00 11.06
C LEU A 141 -5.71 26.86 11.09
N GLY A 142 -6.82 26.22 10.70
CA GLY A 142 -8.16 26.73 10.97
C GLY A 142 -8.61 26.35 12.39
N LYS A 143 -9.92 26.44 12.63
CA LYS A 143 -10.48 25.98 13.92
C LYS A 143 -10.48 24.45 13.96
N TYR A 144 -9.66 23.84 14.81
CA TYR A 144 -9.53 22.40 14.99
C TYR A 144 -10.19 21.87 16.29
N MET A 145 -10.33 22.70 17.33
CA MET A 145 -11.03 22.31 18.56
C MET A 145 -12.55 22.41 18.42
N GLY A 146 -13.26 21.41 18.96
CA GLY A 146 -14.74 21.38 18.98
C GLY A 146 -15.35 21.17 17.58
N VAL A 147 -14.69 20.40 16.74
CA VAL A 147 -15.21 19.98 15.42
C VAL A 147 -16.41 19.07 15.64
N THR A 148 -17.44 19.23 14.81
CA THR A 148 -18.65 18.40 14.91
C THR A 148 -18.56 17.23 13.94
N VAL A 149 -18.71 16.02 14.44
CA VAL A 149 -18.73 14.78 13.64
C VAL A 149 -20.09 14.09 13.73
N THR A 150 -20.35 13.23 12.77
CA THR A 150 -21.57 12.42 12.71
C THR A 150 -21.46 11.28 13.72
N LYS A 151 -22.48 11.09 14.56
CA LYS A 151 -22.57 9.92 15.43
C LYS A 151 -22.78 8.67 14.58
N VAL A 152 -21.89 7.71 14.71
CA VAL A 152 -21.99 6.38 14.06
C VAL A 152 -22.66 5.44 15.05
N ASP A 153 -23.62 4.67 14.59
CA ASP A 153 -24.28 3.63 15.40
C ASP A 153 -23.38 2.39 15.44
N THR A 154 -23.05 1.95 16.65
CA THR A 154 -22.24 0.76 16.92
C THR A 154 -23.05 -0.39 17.48
N THR A 155 -24.38 -0.25 17.55
CA THR A 155 -25.25 -1.29 18.07
C THR A 155 -25.17 -2.54 17.19
N VAL A 156 -24.95 -3.69 17.80
CA VAL A 156 -24.98 -4.99 17.11
C VAL A 156 -26.33 -5.60 17.39
N THR A 157 -27.08 -5.89 16.34
CA THR A 157 -28.39 -6.56 16.43
C THR A 157 -28.20 -8.08 16.50
N ASP A 158 -29.20 -8.78 17.05
CA ASP A 158 -29.16 -10.24 17.11
C ASP A 158 -29.20 -10.86 15.69
N GLU A 159 -29.86 -10.18 14.74
CA GLU A 159 -29.87 -10.58 13.31
C GLU A 159 -28.47 -10.54 12.69
N GLU A 160 -27.63 -9.56 13.03
CA GLU A 160 -26.24 -9.49 12.55
C GLU A 160 -25.40 -10.62 13.16
N VAL A 161 -25.64 -10.99 14.41
CA VAL A 161 -24.98 -12.14 15.05
C VAL A 161 -25.40 -13.45 14.38
N GLU A 162 -26.68 -13.59 14.06
CA GLU A 162 -27.19 -14.77 13.36
C GLU A 162 -26.66 -14.85 11.91
N ALA A 163 -26.57 -13.72 11.22
CA ALA A 163 -25.99 -13.66 9.88
C ALA A 163 -24.50 -14.05 9.89
N GLU A 164 -23.73 -13.58 10.88
CA GLU A 164 -22.31 -13.96 11.00
C GLU A 164 -22.17 -15.43 11.39
N LEU A 165 -23.04 -15.95 12.27
CA LEU A 165 -23.06 -17.36 12.62
C LEU A 165 -23.36 -18.25 11.40
N GLU A 166 -24.30 -17.83 10.54
CA GLU A 166 -24.61 -18.54 9.30
C GLU A 166 -23.45 -18.44 8.28
N ASN A 167 -22.76 -17.32 8.24
CA ASN A 167 -21.54 -17.15 7.44
C ASN A 167 -20.44 -18.12 7.91
N GLN A 168 -20.21 -18.23 9.21
CA GLN A 168 -19.28 -19.20 9.79
C GLN A 168 -19.69 -20.64 9.50
N ARG A 169 -21.00 -20.95 9.57
CA ARG A 169 -21.57 -22.24 9.20
C ARG A 169 -21.30 -22.60 7.74
N ASN A 170 -21.50 -21.64 6.83
CA ASN A 170 -21.23 -21.82 5.41
C ASN A 170 -19.74 -22.02 5.10
N THR A 171 -18.87 -21.30 5.81
CA THR A 171 -17.40 -21.41 5.67
C THR A 171 -16.90 -22.78 6.13
N ASN A 172 -17.54 -23.37 7.14
CA ASN A 172 -17.20 -24.69 7.69
C ASN A 172 -18.04 -25.82 7.08
N ALA A 173 -18.78 -25.57 6.00
CA ALA A 173 -19.54 -26.58 5.29
C ALA A 173 -18.61 -27.66 4.71
N ARG A 174 -19.02 -28.91 4.83
CA ARG A 174 -18.32 -30.05 4.22
C ARG A 174 -18.88 -30.32 2.84
N THR A 175 -18.00 -30.63 1.89
CA THR A 175 -18.41 -31.05 0.56
C THR A 175 -18.53 -32.56 0.55
N VAL A 176 -19.72 -33.07 0.31
CA VAL A 176 -20.00 -34.51 0.21
C VAL A 176 -20.45 -34.87 -1.20
N THR A 177 -19.99 -36.02 -1.70
CA THR A 177 -20.46 -36.56 -2.98
C THR A 177 -21.82 -37.17 -2.81
N VAL A 178 -22.75 -36.78 -3.67
CA VAL A 178 -24.14 -37.24 -3.68
C VAL A 178 -24.36 -38.18 -4.87
N THR A 179 -24.84 -39.40 -4.60
CA THR A 179 -25.08 -40.42 -5.65
C THR A 179 -26.53 -40.91 -5.71
N ASP A 180 -27.35 -40.53 -4.71
CA ASP A 180 -28.68 -41.07 -4.43
C ASP A 180 -29.83 -40.11 -4.80
N ARG A 181 -29.53 -38.91 -5.25
CA ARG A 181 -30.51 -37.91 -5.64
C ARG A 181 -30.05 -37.06 -6.83
N PRO A 182 -30.99 -36.41 -7.55
CA PRO A 182 -30.65 -35.48 -8.62
C PRO A 182 -30.05 -34.16 -8.08
N VAL A 183 -29.45 -33.43 -9.01
CA VAL A 183 -28.88 -32.06 -8.79
C VAL A 183 -29.96 -31.12 -8.25
N LYS A 184 -29.62 -30.36 -7.23
CA LYS A 184 -30.42 -29.29 -6.64
C LYS A 184 -29.69 -27.96 -6.70
N GLU A 185 -30.43 -26.88 -6.49
CA GLU A 185 -29.88 -25.55 -6.29
C GLU A 185 -28.93 -25.53 -5.07
N GLY A 186 -27.77 -24.92 -5.21
CA GLY A 186 -26.69 -24.91 -4.22
C GLY A 186 -25.74 -26.10 -4.26
N ASP A 187 -26.00 -27.13 -5.08
CA ASP A 187 -25.05 -28.23 -5.32
C ASP A 187 -23.96 -27.78 -6.31
N THR A 188 -22.78 -28.39 -6.20
CA THR A 188 -21.74 -28.27 -7.22
C THR A 188 -21.80 -29.50 -8.15
N ALA A 189 -22.24 -29.29 -9.37
CA ALA A 189 -22.18 -30.31 -10.41
C ALA A 189 -20.80 -30.30 -11.09
N VAL A 190 -20.10 -31.43 -11.10
CA VAL A 190 -18.88 -31.61 -11.87
C VAL A 190 -19.29 -32.10 -13.27
N ILE A 191 -19.10 -31.24 -14.27
CA ILE A 191 -19.63 -31.47 -15.63
C ILE A 191 -18.52 -31.49 -16.66
N ASP A 192 -18.74 -32.29 -17.72
CA ASP A 192 -18.08 -32.10 -19.00
C ASP A 192 -19.04 -31.36 -19.91
N PHE A 193 -18.57 -30.36 -20.64
CA PHE A 193 -19.40 -29.64 -21.59
C PHE A 193 -18.67 -29.32 -22.88
N GLU A 194 -19.42 -29.28 -23.98
CA GLU A 194 -18.92 -28.82 -25.29
C GLU A 194 -20.03 -28.01 -25.98
N GLY A 195 -19.72 -26.74 -26.28
CA GLY A 195 -20.64 -25.76 -26.85
C GLY A 195 -20.56 -25.68 -28.36
N PHE A 196 -21.73 -25.57 -28.99
CA PHE A 196 -21.90 -25.45 -30.42
C PHE A 196 -22.78 -24.26 -30.78
N VAL A 197 -22.36 -23.48 -31.77
CA VAL A 197 -23.17 -22.43 -32.41
C VAL A 197 -23.35 -22.82 -33.87
N ASP A 198 -24.59 -22.86 -34.35
CA ASP A 198 -24.92 -23.31 -35.69
C ASP A 198 -24.36 -24.74 -36.06
N GLY A 199 -24.23 -25.60 -35.05
CA GLY A 199 -23.68 -26.95 -35.20
C GLY A 199 -22.15 -27.03 -35.25
N VAL A 200 -21.44 -25.91 -35.07
CA VAL A 200 -19.97 -25.86 -35.09
C VAL A 200 -19.46 -25.57 -33.67
N ALA A 201 -18.52 -26.39 -33.19
CA ALA A 201 -17.87 -26.15 -31.91
C ALA A 201 -17.04 -24.86 -31.92
N PHE A 202 -17.10 -24.08 -30.89
CA PHE A 202 -16.37 -22.81 -30.77
C PHE A 202 -15.24 -22.88 -29.74
N ALA A 203 -14.21 -22.06 -29.96
CA ALA A 203 -13.06 -21.98 -29.05
C ALA A 203 -13.48 -21.48 -27.69
N GLY A 204 -13.05 -22.15 -26.62
CA GLY A 204 -13.42 -21.83 -25.23
C GLY A 204 -14.77 -22.43 -24.79
N GLY A 205 -15.50 -23.10 -25.67
CA GLY A 205 -16.79 -23.76 -25.36
C GLY A 205 -16.66 -25.17 -24.78
N LYS A 206 -15.44 -25.70 -24.54
CA LYS A 206 -15.23 -27.04 -24.01
C LYS A 206 -14.55 -27.03 -22.66
N GLY A 207 -15.07 -27.80 -21.71
CA GLY A 207 -14.46 -28.08 -20.41
C GLY A 207 -14.69 -29.54 -20.00
N GLU A 208 -13.74 -30.09 -19.25
CA GLU A 208 -13.82 -31.46 -18.69
C GLU A 208 -13.66 -31.37 -17.16
N ASN A 209 -14.49 -32.12 -16.43
CA ASN A 209 -14.53 -32.12 -14.96
C ASN A 209 -14.63 -30.72 -14.35
N HIS A 210 -15.39 -29.82 -14.95
CA HIS A 210 -15.55 -28.46 -14.47
C HIS A 210 -16.54 -28.41 -13.31
N PRO A 211 -16.14 -27.91 -12.12
CA PRO A 211 -17.05 -27.73 -11.00
C PRO A 211 -17.93 -26.49 -11.24
N LEU A 212 -19.24 -26.70 -11.30
CA LEU A 212 -20.23 -25.64 -11.48
C LEU A 212 -21.19 -25.63 -10.27
N GLU A 213 -21.20 -24.56 -9.49
CA GLU A 213 -22.17 -24.37 -8.43
C GLU A 213 -23.49 -23.90 -9.04
N ILE A 214 -24.54 -24.67 -8.82
CA ILE A 214 -25.88 -24.43 -9.38
C ILE A 214 -26.56 -23.29 -8.60
N GLY A 215 -26.96 -22.23 -9.33
CA GLY A 215 -27.49 -20.99 -8.76
C GLY A 215 -26.45 -19.90 -8.54
N SER A 216 -25.19 -20.15 -8.93
CA SER A 216 -24.11 -19.15 -8.87
C SER A 216 -24.20 -18.09 -9.97
N HIS A 217 -24.96 -18.35 -11.02
CA HIS A 217 -25.03 -17.53 -12.25
C HIS A 217 -23.66 -17.24 -12.89
N SER A 218 -22.71 -18.18 -12.72
CA SER A 218 -21.36 -18.09 -13.30
C SER A 218 -21.34 -18.49 -14.77
N PHE A 219 -22.34 -19.27 -15.20
CA PHE A 219 -22.57 -19.60 -16.60
C PHE A 219 -23.66 -18.71 -17.23
N ILE A 220 -23.86 -18.86 -18.54
CA ILE A 220 -24.87 -18.12 -19.30
C ILE A 220 -26.25 -18.38 -18.71
N ASP A 221 -27.08 -17.35 -18.63
CA ASP A 221 -28.43 -17.44 -18.09
C ASP A 221 -29.20 -18.67 -18.63
N THR A 222 -29.94 -19.32 -17.74
CA THR A 222 -30.68 -20.58 -17.98
C THR A 222 -29.85 -21.85 -18.17
N PHE A 223 -28.49 -21.77 -18.14
CA PHE A 223 -27.65 -22.96 -18.25
C PHE A 223 -27.78 -23.86 -17.01
N GLU A 224 -27.62 -23.26 -15.84
CA GLU A 224 -27.60 -23.95 -14.55
C GLU A 224 -29.00 -24.52 -14.22
N ASP A 225 -30.07 -23.79 -14.52
CA ASP A 225 -31.47 -24.22 -14.31
C ASP A 225 -31.82 -25.54 -15.03
N GLN A 226 -31.24 -25.77 -16.22
CA GLN A 226 -31.50 -26.96 -16.99
C GLN A 226 -30.79 -28.23 -16.44
N LEU A 227 -29.80 -28.04 -15.55
CA LEU A 227 -29.11 -29.13 -14.86
C LEU A 227 -29.86 -29.55 -13.59
N VAL A 228 -30.72 -28.72 -13.02
CA VAL A 228 -31.53 -29.06 -11.86
C VAL A 228 -32.43 -30.27 -12.18
N GLY A 229 -32.45 -31.25 -11.29
CA GLY A 229 -33.26 -32.47 -11.43
C GLY A 229 -32.62 -33.56 -12.29
N LYS A 230 -31.39 -33.37 -12.80
CA LYS A 230 -30.62 -34.40 -13.52
C LYS A 230 -29.75 -35.23 -12.58
N ASN A 231 -29.44 -36.45 -12.97
CA ASN A 231 -28.65 -37.38 -12.15
C ASN A 231 -27.19 -37.49 -12.65
N VAL A 232 -26.35 -38.03 -11.80
CA VAL A 232 -24.99 -38.40 -12.17
C VAL A 232 -25.00 -39.36 -13.36
N GLY A 233 -24.21 -39.07 -14.38
CA GLY A 233 -24.10 -39.84 -15.62
C GLY A 233 -25.07 -39.41 -16.72
N ASP A 234 -26.02 -38.51 -16.45
CA ASP A 234 -26.93 -37.98 -17.47
C ASP A 234 -26.15 -37.12 -18.48
N GLU A 235 -26.48 -37.34 -19.78
CA GLU A 235 -26.03 -36.51 -20.88
C GLU A 235 -27.22 -35.76 -21.45
N LEU A 236 -27.09 -34.44 -21.61
CA LEU A 236 -28.19 -33.58 -22.06
C LEU A 236 -27.68 -32.43 -22.93
N ASP A 237 -28.58 -31.94 -23.77
CA ASP A 237 -28.35 -30.73 -24.56
C ASP A 237 -28.95 -29.53 -23.84
N VAL A 238 -28.09 -28.61 -23.40
CA VAL A 238 -28.46 -27.38 -22.72
C VAL A 238 -28.54 -26.25 -23.75
N ASN A 239 -29.71 -25.67 -23.92
CA ASN A 239 -29.95 -24.60 -24.90
C ASN A 239 -29.90 -23.24 -24.23
N VAL A 240 -29.00 -22.38 -24.66
CA VAL A 240 -28.82 -21.02 -24.13
C VAL A 240 -28.68 -20.00 -25.25
N THR A 241 -28.85 -18.73 -24.91
CA THR A 241 -28.57 -17.62 -25.84
C THR A 241 -27.54 -16.72 -25.22
N PHE A 242 -26.46 -16.43 -25.94
CA PHE A 242 -25.44 -15.51 -25.47
C PHE A 242 -26.01 -14.09 -25.30
N PRO A 243 -25.64 -13.35 -24.24
CA PRO A 243 -26.01 -11.93 -24.08
C PRO A 243 -25.57 -11.08 -25.26
N GLU A 244 -26.32 -10.04 -25.60
CA GLU A 244 -25.96 -9.11 -26.70
C GLU A 244 -24.63 -8.38 -26.45
N GLN A 245 -24.23 -8.20 -25.17
CA GLN A 245 -22.97 -7.58 -24.76
C GLN A 245 -21.90 -8.59 -24.34
N TYR A 246 -21.85 -9.73 -25.01
CA TYR A 246 -20.83 -10.74 -24.69
C TYR A 246 -19.46 -10.33 -25.23
N GLN A 247 -18.37 -10.65 -24.48
CA GLN A 247 -17.00 -10.25 -24.82
C GLN A 247 -16.53 -10.73 -26.20
N ALA A 248 -16.98 -11.93 -26.63
CA ALA A 248 -16.68 -12.48 -27.94
C ALA A 248 -17.78 -12.03 -28.93
N ALA A 249 -17.48 -11.06 -29.78
CA ALA A 249 -18.42 -10.49 -30.76
C ALA A 249 -19.01 -11.53 -31.70
N ASP A 250 -18.28 -12.62 -31.98
CA ASP A 250 -18.74 -13.71 -32.85
C ASP A 250 -19.81 -14.60 -32.21
N LEU A 251 -19.98 -14.53 -30.89
CA LEU A 251 -20.95 -15.31 -30.12
C LEU A 251 -22.12 -14.46 -29.61
N ALA A 252 -21.96 -13.13 -29.50
CA ALA A 252 -22.95 -12.21 -28.94
C ALA A 252 -24.32 -12.37 -29.61
N GLY A 253 -25.38 -12.53 -28.80
CA GLY A 253 -26.77 -12.67 -29.25
C GLY A 253 -27.11 -13.98 -29.97
N LYS A 254 -26.16 -14.90 -30.12
CA LYS A 254 -26.41 -16.17 -30.83
C LYS A 254 -26.94 -17.28 -29.94
N PRO A 255 -27.84 -18.13 -30.44
CA PRO A 255 -28.24 -19.36 -29.76
C PRO A 255 -27.09 -20.38 -29.79
N ALA A 256 -26.86 -21.03 -28.67
CA ALA A 256 -25.86 -22.07 -28.53
C ALA A 256 -26.46 -23.34 -27.89
N VAL A 257 -25.93 -24.47 -28.25
CA VAL A 257 -26.28 -25.77 -27.66
C VAL A 257 -25.04 -26.34 -27.00
N PHE A 258 -25.11 -26.59 -25.71
CA PHE A 258 -24.04 -27.24 -24.97
C PHE A 258 -24.41 -28.71 -24.72
N LYS A 259 -23.57 -29.61 -25.16
CA LYS A 259 -23.65 -31.00 -24.75
C LYS A 259 -22.98 -31.16 -23.41
N VAL A 260 -23.78 -31.48 -22.42
CA VAL A 260 -23.31 -31.52 -21.01
C VAL A 260 -23.47 -32.96 -20.50
N LYS A 261 -22.44 -33.43 -19.78
CA LYS A 261 -22.44 -34.66 -19.03
C LYS A 261 -22.16 -34.38 -17.56
N ILE A 262 -22.99 -34.92 -16.68
CA ILE A 262 -22.81 -34.77 -15.23
C ILE A 262 -21.95 -35.93 -14.72
N ASN A 263 -20.72 -35.65 -14.29
CA ASN A 263 -19.79 -36.66 -13.82
C ASN A 263 -19.97 -36.95 -12.32
N GLU A 264 -20.19 -35.90 -11.53
CA GLU A 264 -20.33 -36.00 -10.07
C GLU A 264 -21.24 -34.87 -9.56
N ILE A 265 -21.96 -35.13 -8.50
CA ILE A 265 -22.72 -34.09 -7.75
C ILE A 265 -22.09 -33.99 -6.37
N LYS A 266 -21.73 -32.77 -5.99
CA LYS A 266 -21.20 -32.45 -4.67
C LYS A 266 -22.18 -31.51 -3.97
N ALA A 267 -22.63 -31.88 -2.80
CA ALA A 267 -23.47 -31.03 -1.98
C ALA A 267 -22.67 -30.40 -0.83
N LYS A 268 -22.98 -29.16 -0.51
CA LYS A 268 -22.51 -28.55 0.73
C LYS A 268 -23.37 -29.08 1.88
N GLU A 269 -22.79 -29.86 2.77
CA GLU A 269 -23.43 -30.28 3.99
C GLU A 269 -23.07 -29.28 5.08
N LEU A 270 -24.08 -28.48 5.49
CA LEU A 270 -23.92 -27.49 6.52
C LEU A 270 -23.92 -28.19 7.90
N PRO A 271 -22.93 -27.92 8.76
CA PRO A 271 -22.93 -28.47 10.12
C PRO A 271 -24.16 -27.97 10.88
N GLU A 272 -24.65 -28.78 11.84
CA GLU A 272 -25.71 -28.33 12.72
C GLU A 272 -25.20 -27.28 13.70
N LEU A 273 -26.00 -26.23 13.92
CA LEU A 273 -25.69 -25.20 14.90
C LEU A 273 -25.98 -25.73 16.31
N ASN A 274 -25.01 -26.40 16.91
CA ASN A 274 -25.04 -26.98 18.23
C ASN A 274 -23.74 -26.70 19.00
N ASP A 275 -23.60 -27.24 20.20
CA ASP A 275 -22.39 -27.02 21.02
C ASP A 275 -21.15 -27.67 20.42
N GLU A 276 -21.27 -28.75 19.65
CA GLU A 276 -20.16 -29.39 18.93
C GLU A 276 -19.61 -28.46 17.86
N PHE A 277 -20.49 -27.76 17.13
CA PHE A 277 -20.08 -26.73 16.16
C PHE A 277 -19.30 -25.58 16.82
N ALA A 278 -19.76 -25.11 17.98
CA ALA A 278 -19.11 -24.05 18.73
C ALA A 278 -17.70 -24.48 19.21
N GLN A 279 -17.56 -25.73 19.65
CA GLN A 279 -16.29 -26.28 20.06
C GLN A 279 -15.32 -26.46 18.88
N ASP A 280 -15.81 -26.94 17.75
CA ASP A 280 -14.97 -27.18 16.54
C ASP A 280 -14.49 -25.88 15.92
N VAL A 281 -15.32 -24.83 15.88
CA VAL A 281 -15.04 -23.58 15.16
C VAL A 281 -14.36 -22.54 16.06
N ALA A 282 -14.81 -22.39 17.30
CA ALA A 282 -14.36 -21.34 18.21
C ALA A 282 -13.62 -21.87 19.45
N GLY A 283 -13.67 -23.19 19.73
CA GLY A 283 -13.04 -23.78 20.91
C GLY A 283 -13.76 -23.45 22.23
N VAL A 284 -15.05 -23.05 22.17
CA VAL A 284 -15.88 -22.75 23.32
C VAL A 284 -16.86 -23.90 23.60
N ASP A 285 -17.36 -24.02 24.84
CA ASP A 285 -18.11 -25.19 25.26
C ASP A 285 -19.55 -25.18 24.77
N THR A 286 -20.15 -24.01 24.49
CA THR A 286 -21.58 -23.91 24.10
C THR A 286 -21.80 -22.94 22.95
N LEU A 287 -22.87 -23.20 22.18
CA LEU A 287 -23.31 -22.28 21.12
C LEU A 287 -23.71 -20.89 21.65
N ALA A 288 -24.20 -20.82 22.89
CA ALA A 288 -24.54 -19.56 23.55
C ALA A 288 -23.27 -18.71 23.80
N GLU A 289 -22.21 -19.32 24.32
CA GLU A 289 -20.92 -18.64 24.49
C GLU A 289 -20.33 -18.17 23.15
N TYR A 290 -20.46 -18.98 22.12
CA TYR A 290 -20.00 -18.60 20.78
C TYR A 290 -20.76 -17.38 20.22
N LYS A 291 -22.07 -17.32 20.39
CA LYS A 291 -22.87 -16.14 20.02
C LYS A 291 -22.48 -14.89 20.81
N GLU A 292 -22.17 -15.02 22.11
CA GLU A 292 -21.67 -13.90 22.91
C GLU A 292 -20.27 -13.42 22.42
N GLU A 293 -19.40 -14.35 22.07
CA GLU A 293 -18.09 -14.03 21.50
C GLU A 293 -18.21 -13.33 20.13
N LEU A 294 -19.07 -13.85 19.23
CA LEU A 294 -19.37 -13.20 17.95
C LEU A 294 -19.93 -11.80 18.16
N LYS A 295 -20.86 -11.62 19.08
CA LYS A 295 -21.43 -10.31 19.41
C LYS A 295 -20.37 -9.35 19.92
N LYS A 296 -19.47 -9.81 20.78
CA LYS A 296 -18.33 -9.03 21.27
C LYS A 296 -17.40 -8.63 20.14
N ASN A 297 -17.00 -9.56 19.28
CA ASN A 297 -16.10 -9.31 18.15
C ASN A 297 -16.72 -8.34 17.13
N LEU A 298 -18.02 -8.49 16.83
CA LEU A 298 -18.75 -7.56 15.97
C LEU A 298 -18.86 -6.17 16.60
N THR A 299 -19.07 -6.10 17.92
CA THR A 299 -19.12 -4.82 18.65
C THR A 299 -17.77 -4.11 18.59
N GLU A 300 -16.68 -4.81 18.92
CA GLU A 300 -15.32 -4.26 18.84
C GLU A 300 -14.98 -3.80 17.41
N LYS A 301 -15.38 -4.58 16.40
CA LYS A 301 -15.19 -4.20 15.00
C LYS A 301 -15.95 -2.92 14.65
N LYS A 302 -17.26 -2.85 14.98
CA LYS A 302 -18.08 -1.66 14.74
C LYS A 302 -17.57 -0.43 15.49
N GLU A 303 -17.13 -0.58 16.74
CA GLU A 303 -16.56 0.51 17.54
C GLU A 303 -15.26 1.05 16.91
N ASN A 304 -14.38 0.15 16.47
CA ASN A 304 -13.14 0.53 15.78
C ASN A 304 -13.42 1.23 14.44
N GLU A 305 -14.37 0.71 13.64
CA GLU A 305 -14.79 1.34 12.38
C GLU A 305 -15.45 2.71 12.63
N ALA A 306 -16.30 2.81 13.66
CA ALA A 306 -16.92 4.07 14.05
C ALA A 306 -15.90 5.09 14.55
N LYS A 307 -14.92 4.66 15.35
CA LYS A 307 -13.81 5.51 15.81
C LYS A 307 -13.05 6.05 14.61
N LYS A 308 -12.61 5.18 13.71
CA LYS A 308 -11.89 5.57 12.49
C LYS A 308 -12.71 6.54 11.62
N THR A 309 -13.99 6.25 11.39
CA THR A 309 -14.86 7.13 10.60
C THR A 309 -15.01 8.52 11.21
N LYS A 310 -15.11 8.60 12.55
CA LYS A 310 -15.16 9.88 13.27
C LYS A 310 -13.83 10.65 13.18
N GLU A 311 -12.72 9.95 13.32
CA GLU A 311 -11.37 10.52 13.19
C GLU A 311 -11.18 11.09 11.78
N ASP A 312 -11.47 10.31 10.74
CA ASP A 312 -11.37 10.72 9.34
C ASP A 312 -12.27 11.94 9.05
N GLU A 313 -13.51 11.94 9.53
CA GLU A 313 -14.43 13.08 9.37
C GLU A 313 -13.92 14.34 10.11
N ALA A 314 -13.39 14.19 11.33
CA ALA A 314 -12.84 15.29 12.09
C ALA A 314 -11.62 15.91 11.38
N ILE A 315 -10.68 15.07 10.98
CA ILE A 315 -9.44 15.47 10.30
C ILE A 315 -9.79 16.15 8.96
N GLN A 316 -10.69 15.57 8.15
CA GLN A 316 -11.10 16.18 6.90
C GLN A 316 -11.68 17.59 7.09
N LYS A 317 -12.52 17.78 8.10
CA LYS A 317 -13.08 19.11 8.42
C LYS A 317 -12.06 20.13 8.90
N ILE A 318 -10.99 19.66 9.52
CA ILE A 318 -9.86 20.52 9.93
C ILE A 318 -9.04 20.89 8.69
N ILE A 319 -8.74 19.93 7.81
CA ILE A 319 -8.05 20.16 6.54
C ILE A 319 -8.78 21.20 5.71
N ASP A 320 -10.10 21.08 5.55
CA ASP A 320 -10.93 22.00 4.76
C ASP A 320 -10.87 23.46 5.26
N LYS A 321 -10.56 23.66 6.54
CA LYS A 321 -10.43 24.99 7.16
C LYS A 321 -9.00 25.49 7.27
N SER A 322 -8.03 24.64 7.01
CA SER A 322 -6.61 24.96 7.07
C SER A 322 -6.11 25.40 5.69
N LYS A 323 -5.02 26.18 5.67
CA LYS A 323 -4.39 26.63 4.43
C LYS A 323 -2.95 26.12 4.37
N MET A 324 -2.62 25.52 3.25
CA MET A 324 -1.27 25.06 2.96
C MET A 324 -1.07 25.00 1.43
N ASP A 325 0.16 25.21 0.98
CA ASP A 325 0.54 25.08 -0.43
C ASP A 325 1.42 23.85 -0.60
N LEU A 326 0.87 22.78 -1.21
CA LEU A 326 1.58 21.51 -1.35
C LEU A 326 2.44 21.51 -2.61
N PRO A 327 3.76 21.30 -2.49
CA PRO A 327 4.63 21.10 -3.63
C PRO A 327 4.21 19.86 -4.43
N LYS A 328 4.18 19.97 -5.76
CA LYS A 328 3.87 18.83 -6.63
C LYS A 328 4.81 17.64 -6.39
N ALA A 329 6.12 17.91 -6.20
CA ALA A 329 7.10 16.87 -5.94
C ALA A 329 6.81 16.08 -4.65
N MET A 330 6.23 16.70 -3.62
CA MET A 330 5.80 16.02 -2.40
C MET A 330 4.63 15.06 -2.68
N ILE A 331 3.66 15.50 -3.48
CA ILE A 331 2.51 14.68 -3.89
C ILE A 331 3.00 13.49 -4.74
N ASP A 332 3.87 13.73 -5.70
CA ASP A 332 4.40 12.68 -6.58
C ASP A 332 5.19 11.64 -5.77
N THR A 333 6.00 12.07 -4.79
CA THR A 333 6.71 11.16 -3.87
C THR A 333 5.73 10.31 -3.05
N GLN A 334 4.66 10.91 -2.55
CA GLN A 334 3.63 10.17 -1.80
C GLN A 334 2.88 9.17 -2.66
N CYS A 335 2.55 9.54 -3.91
CA CYS A 335 1.95 8.61 -4.87
C CYS A 335 2.85 7.40 -5.12
N GLU A 336 4.18 7.61 -5.28
CA GLU A 336 5.14 6.51 -5.42
C GLU A 336 5.17 5.60 -4.20
N THR A 337 5.13 6.18 -3.01
CA THR A 337 5.07 5.42 -1.76
C THR A 337 3.81 4.56 -1.70
N MET A 338 2.65 5.13 -2.00
CA MET A 338 1.37 4.41 -2.01
C MET A 338 1.32 3.29 -3.06
N VAL A 339 1.87 3.52 -4.25
CA VAL A 339 2.00 2.48 -5.28
C VAL A 339 2.92 1.35 -4.82
N ASN A 340 4.03 1.66 -4.14
CA ASN A 340 4.92 0.64 -3.57
C ASN A 340 4.26 -0.13 -2.42
N GLU A 341 3.52 0.53 -1.53
CA GLU A 341 2.73 -0.11 -0.48
C GLU A 341 1.68 -1.06 -1.08
N PHE A 342 1.02 -0.62 -2.15
CA PHE A 342 0.09 -1.44 -2.91
C PHE A 342 0.78 -2.67 -3.53
N ALA A 343 1.94 -2.47 -4.18
CA ALA A 343 2.74 -3.57 -4.75
C ALA A 343 3.13 -4.61 -3.70
N GLN A 344 3.54 -4.18 -2.51
CA GLN A 344 3.86 -5.09 -1.40
C GLN A 344 2.64 -5.88 -0.92
N ARG A 345 1.47 -5.23 -0.85
CA ARG A 345 0.22 -5.86 -0.44
C ARG A 345 -0.23 -6.94 -1.41
N ILE A 346 -0.20 -6.66 -2.72
CA ILE A 346 -0.56 -7.67 -3.73
C ILE A 346 0.48 -8.80 -3.81
N ALA A 347 1.76 -8.51 -3.55
CA ALA A 347 2.81 -9.53 -3.48
C ALA A 347 2.56 -10.54 -2.34
N GLN A 348 2.02 -10.11 -1.20
CA GLN A 348 1.61 -10.98 -0.11
C GLN A 348 0.46 -11.93 -0.51
N SER A 349 -0.37 -11.54 -1.47
CA SER A 349 -1.42 -12.38 -2.05
C SER A 349 -0.91 -13.26 -3.19
N GLY A 350 0.42 -13.28 -3.44
CA GLY A 350 1.04 -14.10 -4.49
C GLY A 350 0.95 -13.52 -5.91
N LEU A 351 0.52 -12.27 -6.06
CA LEU A 351 0.40 -11.58 -7.36
C LEU A 351 1.50 -10.53 -7.51
N SER A 352 2.18 -10.49 -8.67
CA SER A 352 3.14 -9.40 -8.94
C SER A 352 2.45 -8.16 -9.48
N MET A 353 3.11 -6.98 -9.32
CA MET A 353 2.61 -5.73 -9.88
C MET A 353 2.42 -5.82 -11.40
N ASP A 354 3.36 -6.44 -12.12
CA ASP A 354 3.26 -6.60 -13.58
C ASP A 354 2.04 -7.42 -14.00
N GLN A 355 1.75 -8.51 -13.26
CA GLN A 355 0.56 -9.32 -13.49
C GLN A 355 -0.71 -8.53 -13.22
N TYR A 356 -0.75 -7.77 -12.12
CA TYR A 356 -1.89 -6.91 -11.80
C TYR A 356 -2.15 -5.87 -12.90
N LEU A 357 -1.11 -5.18 -13.37
CA LEU A 357 -1.21 -4.19 -14.44
C LEU A 357 -1.67 -4.83 -15.76
N GLN A 358 -1.20 -6.04 -16.05
CA GLN A 358 -1.63 -6.78 -17.24
C GLN A 358 -3.12 -7.18 -17.16
N PHE A 359 -3.59 -7.64 -16.00
CA PHE A 359 -5.00 -8.01 -15.81
C PHE A 359 -5.94 -6.80 -15.81
N SER A 360 -5.53 -5.71 -15.16
CA SER A 360 -6.34 -4.49 -15.06
C SER A 360 -6.29 -3.63 -16.33
N GLY A 361 -5.33 -3.85 -17.23
CA GLY A 361 -5.09 -3.01 -18.40
C GLY A 361 -4.59 -1.60 -18.06
N MET A 362 -4.14 -1.37 -16.82
CA MET A 362 -3.67 -0.07 -16.34
C MET A 362 -2.16 0.07 -16.50
N THR A 363 -1.70 1.32 -16.61
CA THR A 363 -0.28 1.66 -16.48
C THR A 363 0.04 2.13 -15.07
N VAL A 364 1.33 2.13 -14.70
CA VAL A 364 1.79 2.68 -13.41
C VAL A 364 1.40 4.15 -13.25
N ASP A 365 1.45 4.93 -14.33
CA ASP A 365 1.09 6.35 -14.30
C ASP A 365 -0.42 6.55 -14.06
N GLN A 366 -1.26 5.72 -14.67
CA GLN A 366 -2.71 5.73 -14.39
C GLN A 366 -3.00 5.36 -12.93
N LEU A 367 -2.28 4.38 -12.38
CA LEU A 367 -2.41 4.02 -10.96
C LEU A 367 -1.96 5.18 -10.05
N LYS A 368 -0.86 5.87 -10.39
CA LYS A 368 -0.42 7.08 -9.66
C LYS A 368 -1.48 8.18 -9.67
N GLU A 369 -2.10 8.44 -10.83
CA GLU A 369 -3.17 9.45 -10.92
C GLU A 369 -4.43 9.04 -10.13
N GLN A 370 -4.75 7.75 -10.08
CA GLN A 370 -5.88 7.24 -9.29
C GLN A 370 -5.67 7.45 -7.79
N VAL A 371 -4.46 7.26 -7.28
CA VAL A 371 -4.15 7.43 -5.85
C VAL A 371 -3.84 8.88 -5.45
N ARG A 372 -3.66 9.79 -6.42
CA ARG A 372 -3.28 11.19 -6.17
C ARG A 372 -4.20 11.93 -5.18
N PRO A 373 -5.56 11.86 -5.27
CA PRO A 373 -6.42 12.54 -4.32
C PRO A 373 -6.24 12.03 -2.87
N GLU A 374 -6.05 10.72 -2.73
CA GLU A 374 -5.79 10.10 -1.42
C GLU A 374 -4.40 10.50 -0.90
N ALA A 375 -3.38 10.54 -1.76
CA ALA A 375 -2.04 11.00 -1.43
C ALA A 375 -2.06 12.45 -0.90
N GLU A 376 -2.76 13.35 -1.58
CA GLU A 376 -2.93 14.74 -1.12
C GLU A 376 -3.62 14.81 0.24
N THR A 377 -4.67 14.04 0.45
CA THR A 377 -5.37 13.99 1.73
C THR A 377 -4.46 13.47 2.84
N ARG A 378 -3.69 12.41 2.59
CA ARG A 378 -2.75 11.82 3.55
C ARG A 378 -1.64 12.82 3.95
N ILE A 379 -1.09 13.55 2.97
CA ILE A 379 -0.11 14.62 3.24
C ILE A 379 -0.74 15.73 4.09
N LYS A 380 -1.92 16.23 3.69
CA LYS A 380 -2.62 17.30 4.42
C LYS A 380 -2.93 16.90 5.85
N SER A 381 -3.39 15.66 6.06
CA SER A 381 -3.64 15.10 7.40
C SER A 381 -2.38 15.12 8.26
N SER A 382 -1.27 14.59 7.74
CA SER A 382 0.00 14.55 8.49
C SER A 382 0.49 15.93 8.86
N LEU A 383 0.51 16.87 7.91
CA LEU A 383 0.97 18.25 8.13
C LEU A 383 0.10 19.01 9.15
N VAL A 384 -1.23 18.85 9.05
CA VAL A 384 -2.17 19.50 9.99
C VAL A 384 -1.99 18.94 11.40
N LEU A 385 -1.90 17.61 11.54
CA LEU A 385 -1.75 16.97 12.85
C LEU A 385 -0.39 17.29 13.49
N GLU A 386 0.68 17.32 12.70
CA GLU A 386 1.99 17.75 13.17
C GLU A 386 1.99 19.22 13.64
N GLN A 387 1.29 20.09 12.92
CA GLN A 387 1.18 21.50 13.31
C GLN A 387 0.34 21.64 14.58
N ILE A 388 -0.74 20.87 14.76
CA ILE A 388 -1.52 20.84 16.00
C ILE A 388 -0.65 20.35 17.15
N ALA A 389 0.13 19.26 16.94
CA ALA A 389 1.04 18.77 17.97
C ALA A 389 2.06 19.83 18.42
N LYS A 390 2.55 20.67 17.50
CA LYS A 390 3.46 21.79 17.80
C LYS A 390 2.75 22.92 18.54
N GLU A 391 1.55 23.34 18.11
CA GLU A 391 0.81 24.45 18.77
C GLU A 391 0.37 24.07 20.17
N GLU A 392 -0.05 22.83 20.39
CA GLU A 392 -0.47 22.33 21.70
C GLU A 392 0.72 21.85 22.56
N ASN A 393 1.96 21.94 22.05
CA ASN A 393 3.19 21.50 22.72
C ASN A 393 3.08 20.06 23.23
N ILE A 394 2.61 19.14 22.37
CA ILE A 394 2.45 17.73 22.71
C ILE A 394 3.84 17.09 22.85
N GLU A 395 4.21 16.77 24.08
CA GLU A 395 5.45 16.06 24.38
C GLU A 395 5.24 14.54 24.36
N VAL A 396 6.18 13.84 23.75
CA VAL A 396 6.26 12.38 23.77
C VAL A 396 7.38 11.98 24.72
N SER A 397 7.01 11.30 25.80
CA SER A 397 7.95 10.82 26.81
C SER A 397 8.69 9.55 26.35
N ASP A 398 9.82 9.25 26.99
CA ASP A 398 10.52 7.98 26.75
C ASP A 398 9.67 6.76 27.17
N GLU A 399 8.72 6.96 28.08
CA GLU A 399 7.77 5.91 28.50
C GLU A 399 6.77 5.61 27.36
N ASP A 400 6.28 6.62 26.64
CA ASP A 400 5.42 6.44 25.47
C ASP A 400 6.11 5.63 24.37
N ILE A 401 7.38 5.99 24.10
CA ILE A 401 8.20 5.30 23.11
C ILE A 401 8.41 3.83 23.52
N ASN A 402 8.72 3.59 24.80
CA ASN A 402 8.90 2.24 25.30
C ASN A 402 7.63 1.40 25.20
N ALA A 403 6.47 1.98 25.52
CA ALA A 403 5.17 1.33 25.42
C ALA A 403 4.84 0.94 23.95
N GLU A 404 5.17 1.82 23.01
CA GLU A 404 4.95 1.52 21.59
C GLU A 404 5.91 0.43 21.07
N ILE A 405 7.18 0.47 21.48
CA ILE A 405 8.14 -0.60 21.18
C ILE A 405 7.67 -1.95 21.74
N GLU A 406 7.09 -1.98 22.94
CA GLU A 406 6.53 -3.20 23.53
C GLU A 406 5.33 -3.75 22.73
N LYS A 407 4.46 -2.87 22.23
CA LYS A 407 3.34 -3.27 21.34
C LYS A 407 3.86 -3.85 20.03
N MET A 408 4.83 -3.17 19.41
CA MET A 408 5.45 -3.65 18.18
C MET A 408 6.15 -5.00 18.40
N ALA A 409 6.91 -5.15 19.48
CA ALA A 409 7.60 -6.38 19.81
C ALA A 409 6.64 -7.56 19.99
N LYS A 410 5.48 -7.33 20.66
CA LYS A 410 4.42 -8.34 20.78
C LYS A 410 3.82 -8.71 19.43
N ALA A 411 3.58 -7.73 18.55
CA ALA A 411 3.03 -7.98 17.21
C ALA A 411 3.98 -8.81 16.33
N TYR A 412 5.29 -8.58 16.47
CA TYR A 412 6.32 -9.32 15.73
C TYR A 412 6.79 -10.60 16.43
N GLY A 413 6.29 -10.92 17.63
CA GLY A 413 6.74 -12.07 18.41
C GLY A 413 8.20 -11.97 18.85
N MET A 414 8.71 -10.77 19.11
CA MET A 414 10.08 -10.45 19.48
C MET A 414 10.17 -9.91 20.91
N GLU A 415 11.36 -9.94 21.50
CA GLU A 415 11.63 -9.27 22.77
C GLU A 415 11.84 -7.76 22.55
N ALA A 416 11.22 -6.91 23.38
CA ALA A 416 11.29 -5.46 23.25
C ALA A 416 12.73 -4.91 23.28
N ASP A 417 13.61 -5.53 24.10
CA ASP A 417 15.01 -5.11 24.21
C ASP A 417 15.78 -5.35 22.91
N LYS A 418 15.50 -6.44 22.21
CA LYS A 418 16.11 -6.70 20.89
C LYS A 418 15.66 -5.69 19.85
N LEU A 419 14.35 -5.36 19.85
CA LEU A 419 13.83 -4.35 18.92
C LEU A 419 14.48 -2.99 19.18
N LYS A 420 14.69 -2.61 20.45
CA LYS A 420 15.40 -1.38 20.83
C LYS A 420 16.84 -1.30 20.33
N GLU A 421 17.55 -2.43 20.32
CA GLU A 421 18.94 -2.49 19.81
C GLU A 421 19.03 -2.28 18.29
N TYR A 422 18.01 -2.73 17.56
CA TYR A 422 17.93 -2.53 16.10
C TYR A 422 17.48 -1.12 15.68
N MET A 423 16.82 -0.40 16.58
CA MET A 423 16.33 0.95 16.31
C MET A 423 17.45 1.97 16.53
N GLY A 424 17.81 2.69 15.47
CA GLY A 424 18.70 3.83 15.50
C GLY A 424 18.02 5.11 16.04
N ASP A 425 18.77 6.18 16.12
CA ASP A 425 18.24 7.48 16.61
C ASP A 425 17.22 8.08 15.63
N SER A 426 17.39 7.84 14.32
CA SER A 426 16.46 8.27 13.27
C SER A 426 15.09 7.60 13.39
N GLU A 427 15.05 6.29 13.65
CA GLU A 427 13.81 5.53 13.83
C GLU A 427 13.07 5.99 15.10
N LYS A 428 13.79 6.30 16.17
CA LYS A 428 13.21 6.84 17.41
C LYS A 428 12.62 8.22 17.21
N GLU A 429 13.28 9.09 16.46
CA GLU A 429 12.75 10.42 16.10
C GLU A 429 11.51 10.33 15.19
N SER A 430 11.48 9.36 14.27
CA SER A 430 10.28 9.10 13.47
C SER A 430 9.13 8.64 14.37
N MET A 431 9.38 7.67 15.26
CA MET A 431 8.39 7.17 16.21
C MET A 431 7.87 8.27 17.14
N LYS A 432 8.72 9.18 17.59
CA LYS A 432 8.27 10.35 18.38
C LYS A 432 7.28 11.22 17.61
N ARG A 433 7.56 11.48 16.33
CA ARG A 433 6.65 12.24 15.46
C ARG A 433 5.31 11.53 15.29
N ASP A 434 5.33 10.23 15.02
CA ASP A 434 4.13 9.42 14.83
C ASP A 434 3.28 9.37 16.12
N LEU A 435 3.93 9.22 17.28
CA LEU A 435 3.25 9.27 18.58
C LEU A 435 2.68 10.66 18.90
N ALA A 436 3.37 11.74 18.53
CA ALA A 436 2.86 13.09 18.69
C ALA A 436 1.60 13.31 17.82
N ILE A 437 1.61 12.81 16.59
CA ILE A 437 0.44 12.82 15.69
C ILE A 437 -0.72 12.03 16.31
N THR A 438 -0.47 10.84 16.83
CA THR A 438 -1.50 10.01 17.49
C THR A 438 -2.11 10.73 18.69
N LYS A 439 -1.28 11.33 19.56
CA LYS A 439 -1.76 12.13 20.69
C LYS A 439 -2.53 13.38 20.25
N ALA A 440 -2.18 13.98 19.11
CA ALA A 440 -2.93 15.10 18.53
C ALA A 440 -4.32 14.66 18.06
N VAL A 441 -4.44 13.48 17.47
CA VAL A 441 -5.74 12.88 17.11
C VAL A 441 -6.57 12.63 18.36
N ASP A 442 -6.00 12.03 19.41
CA ASP A 442 -6.69 11.77 20.67
C ASP A 442 -7.20 13.07 21.28
N LEU A 443 -6.38 14.13 21.33
CA LEU A 443 -6.77 15.46 21.81
C LEU A 443 -7.94 16.05 21.02
N ILE A 444 -7.92 15.92 19.70
CA ILE A 444 -9.03 16.37 18.83
C ILE A 444 -10.29 15.59 19.18
N MET A 445 -10.19 14.27 19.30
CA MET A 445 -11.32 13.37 19.55
C MET A 445 -11.95 13.57 20.93
N GLU A 446 -11.17 13.90 21.95
CA GLU A 446 -11.69 14.29 23.28
C GLU A 446 -12.55 15.56 23.23
N ASN A 447 -12.29 16.46 22.29
CA ASN A 447 -12.98 17.74 22.13
C ASN A 447 -14.04 17.74 21.02
N VAL A 448 -14.28 16.61 20.35
CA VAL A 448 -15.25 16.49 19.27
C VAL A 448 -16.69 16.60 19.81
N LYS A 449 -17.55 17.23 19.03
CA LYS A 449 -19.01 17.29 19.29
C LYS A 449 -19.73 16.34 18.35
N GLU A 450 -20.45 15.37 18.90
CA GLU A 450 -21.24 14.46 18.10
C GLU A 450 -22.59 15.07 17.72
N ARG A 451 -22.97 14.92 16.45
CA ARG A 451 -24.30 15.26 15.92
C ARG A 451 -24.96 14.00 15.39
N ALA A 452 -26.24 13.81 15.71
CA ALA A 452 -27.04 12.73 15.13
C ALA A 452 -27.02 12.80 13.59
N LYS A 453 -26.89 11.64 12.95
CA LYS A 453 -26.96 11.53 11.48
C LYS A 453 -28.31 12.08 11.03
N ALA A 454 -28.30 13.05 10.12
CA ALA A 454 -29.57 13.53 9.55
C ALA A 454 -30.20 12.41 8.73
N LYS A 455 -31.42 11.97 9.09
CA LYS A 455 -32.15 10.93 8.36
C LYS A 455 -32.22 11.32 6.87
N THR A 456 -31.83 10.42 6.01
CA THR A 456 -31.92 10.61 4.55
C THR A 456 -33.37 10.73 4.11
N LYS A 457 -33.60 11.38 2.98
CA LYS A 457 -34.95 11.58 2.44
C LYS A 457 -35.69 10.25 2.22
N LYS A 458 -34.96 9.17 1.95
CA LYS A 458 -35.45 7.82 1.76
C LYS A 458 -35.89 7.14 3.08
N GLU A 459 -35.17 7.36 4.18
CA GLU A 459 -35.52 6.85 5.51
C GLU A 459 -36.77 7.57 6.08
N LYS A 460 -36.94 8.86 5.74
CA LYS A 460 -38.15 9.61 6.10
C LYS A 460 -39.39 9.20 5.31
N GLU A 461 -39.21 8.74 4.06
CA GLU A 461 -40.31 8.25 3.22
C GLU A 461 -40.75 6.84 3.62
N THR A 462 -39.83 6.00 4.16
CA THR A 462 -40.16 4.66 4.66
C THR A 462 -40.90 4.71 5.99
N GLU A 463 -40.47 5.57 6.94
CA GLU A 463 -41.19 5.78 8.21
C GLU A 463 -42.57 6.41 8.01
N ALA A 464 -42.75 7.27 7.03
CA ALA A 464 -44.04 7.87 6.70
C ALA A 464 -45.02 6.92 5.97
N ALA A 465 -44.52 5.77 5.50
CA ALA A 465 -45.31 4.71 4.88
C ALA A 465 -45.71 3.59 5.86
N GLU A 466 -45.10 3.55 7.07
CA GLU A 466 -45.40 2.62 8.13
C GLU A 466 -46.31 3.20 9.26
N GLU A 467 -46.55 4.53 9.24
CA GLU A 467 -47.60 5.20 10.06
C GLU A 467 -48.90 5.36 9.24
#